data_95a3fc631925de5982d8f72004af0ebe
#
_entry.id   95a3fc631925de5982d8f72004af0ebe
#
_cell.length_a   1.000
_cell.length_b   1.000
_cell.length_c   1.000
_cell.angle_alpha   90.00
_cell.angle_beta   90.00
_cell.angle_gamma   90.00
#
_symmetry.space_group_name_H-M   'P 1'
#
loop_
_entity.id
_entity.type
_entity.pdbx_description
1 polymer ?
#
loop_
_entity_poly.entity_id
_entity_poly.type
_entity_poly.pdbx_seq_one_letter_code
_entity_poly.pdbx_strand_id
1 'polypeptide(L)'
;MAEVELQGSGPSLQKRLMLICVSVFVGIAIFMLPTPAGLSETGHMYLALLAALLIMFLTEPVPLPIVMVISGISLIVFGIGETRAVWAGYAHPVVFFVLGCLMVAIVAESVGLTDRLGRFILRYTGTNVIRFSFISCLGLGVSSAFMHDIAACAIGIMAMLPLMKAAGINVGSRTGAFLMISLPFCCSAGGMGTLVGGGRNMVSAAFLQDLTGIEITFLDWMIYAFPACLVAVPAVWFACFLVFRPDRTICFIDLTEEQKAKKPFTVDELKALAVVALVFVGFFTKNLHGQDYSIIVMGGIVLMVLIGLVDWRILNAKTEWAVAVLVFGGGIALGTAMGTSGAAEYLASVFFPFFEGKGWLALLIGVGVFAAIMTNLMANIAAAALILPIAIPLAIMEGVDPTIVAMAMGMWTSFAYLLVIGCPPNVVSYSFGYFKSSQLTKAGLVAMPVGMAVLILCALTWWKIIGLV
;
A
#
# COMPACT_ATOMS: atom_id res chain seq x y z
N MET A 1 15.75 -30.34 -0.51
CA MET A 1 15.57 -29.76 0.82
C MET A 1 16.83 -28.94 1.08
N ALA A 2 16.81 -27.67 0.75
CA ALA A 2 17.85 -26.73 1.14
C ALA A 2 17.31 -26.04 2.39
N GLU A 3 17.97 -26.23 3.52
CA GLU A 3 17.76 -25.44 4.72
C GLU A 3 18.02 -23.99 4.36
N VAL A 4 16.94 -23.21 4.26
CA VAL A 4 17.02 -21.76 4.24
C VAL A 4 17.49 -21.39 5.65
N GLU A 5 18.77 -21.09 5.80
CA GLU A 5 19.28 -20.39 6.98
C GLU A 5 18.49 -19.09 7.13
N LEU A 6 17.54 -19.13 8.05
CA LEU A 6 16.87 -17.96 8.59
C LEU A 6 17.91 -17.16 9.41
N GLN A 7 18.84 -16.50 8.73
CA GLN A 7 19.64 -15.46 9.34
C GLN A 7 18.71 -14.26 9.60
N GLY A 8 18.11 -14.29 10.79
CA GLY A 8 17.27 -13.23 11.29
C GLY A 8 18.07 -11.93 11.45
N SER A 9 17.86 -10.99 10.55
CA SER A 9 18.31 -9.60 10.67
C SER A 9 17.48 -8.77 11.66
N GLY A 10 16.81 -9.43 12.60
CA GLY A 10 16.05 -8.77 13.65
C GLY A 10 16.99 -8.18 14.74
N PRO A 11 16.50 -7.18 15.50
CA PRO A 11 17.28 -6.64 16.60
C PRO A 11 17.63 -7.73 17.61
N SER A 12 18.83 -7.62 18.25
CA SER A 12 19.24 -8.56 19.29
C SER A 12 18.16 -8.67 20.37
N LEU A 13 18.08 -9.82 21.04
CA LEU A 13 17.07 -10.05 22.10
C LEU A 13 17.03 -8.91 23.14
N GLN A 14 18.21 -8.43 23.57
CA GLN A 14 18.34 -7.32 24.51
C GLN A 14 17.72 -6.02 23.93
N LYS A 15 18.03 -5.68 22.68
CA LYS A 15 17.47 -4.51 22.01
C LYS A 15 15.96 -4.62 21.83
N ARG A 16 15.47 -5.81 21.47
CA ARG A 16 14.03 -6.12 21.35
C ARG A 16 13.32 -5.90 22.67
N LEU A 17 13.81 -6.49 23.75
CA LEU A 17 13.21 -6.34 25.10
C LEU A 17 13.25 -4.88 25.56
N MET A 18 14.36 -4.18 25.33
CA MET A 18 14.47 -2.75 25.66
C MET A 18 13.40 -1.92 24.94
N LEU A 19 13.20 -2.11 23.63
CA LEU A 19 12.20 -1.39 22.85
C LEU A 19 10.77 -1.70 23.33
N ILE A 20 10.48 -2.96 23.66
CA ILE A 20 9.18 -3.35 24.24
C ILE A 20 9.00 -2.69 25.61
N CYS A 21 10.01 -2.69 26.47
CA CYS A 21 9.94 -2.04 27.78
C CYS A 21 9.70 -0.53 27.65
N VAL A 22 10.39 0.15 26.70
CA VAL A 22 10.16 1.58 26.44
C VAL A 22 8.73 1.82 25.97
N SER A 23 8.23 1.00 25.05
CA SER A 23 6.85 1.07 24.55
C SER A 23 5.82 0.94 25.69
N VAL A 24 5.96 -0.09 26.51
CA VAL A 24 5.07 -0.32 27.66
C VAL A 24 5.19 0.81 28.69
N PHE A 25 6.41 1.27 28.98
CA PHE A 25 6.63 2.39 29.90
C PHE A 25 5.94 3.67 29.45
N VAL A 26 6.02 4.02 28.16
CA VAL A 26 5.33 5.21 27.61
C VAL A 26 3.81 5.04 27.71
N GLY A 27 3.27 3.86 27.40
CA GLY A 27 1.85 3.57 27.59
C GLY A 27 1.40 3.75 29.04
N ILE A 28 2.14 3.18 29.99
CA ILE A 28 1.85 3.34 31.43
C ILE A 28 1.98 4.81 31.86
N ALA A 29 3.00 5.51 31.42
CA ALA A 29 3.20 6.92 31.76
C ALA A 29 2.02 7.78 31.29
N ILE A 30 1.50 7.57 30.08
CA ILE A 30 0.31 8.27 29.57
C ILE A 30 -0.93 7.88 30.36
N PHE A 31 -1.11 6.59 30.65
CA PHE A 31 -2.26 6.10 31.44
C PHE A 31 -2.30 6.69 32.86
N MET A 32 -1.14 6.98 33.46
CA MET A 32 -1.05 7.60 34.81
C MET A 32 -1.32 9.10 34.81
N LEU A 33 -1.40 9.76 33.65
CA LEU A 33 -1.81 11.15 33.56
C LEU A 33 -3.32 11.28 33.85
N PRO A 34 -3.77 12.43 34.35
CA PRO A 34 -5.20 12.68 34.51
C PRO A 34 -5.91 12.65 33.16
N THR A 35 -7.08 12.05 33.11
CA THR A 35 -7.89 12.00 31.89
C THR A 35 -8.22 13.42 31.43
N PRO A 36 -7.86 13.82 30.20
CA PRO A 36 -8.18 15.14 29.67
C PRO A 36 -9.69 15.42 29.64
N ALA A 37 -10.07 16.67 29.81
CA ALA A 37 -11.46 17.09 29.73
C ALA A 37 -12.04 16.76 28.33
N GLY A 38 -13.20 16.15 28.30
CA GLY A 38 -13.86 15.74 27.05
C GLY A 38 -13.46 14.36 26.52
N LEU A 39 -12.52 13.67 27.16
CA LEU A 39 -12.13 12.30 26.81
C LEU A 39 -12.74 11.31 27.82
N SER A 40 -13.29 10.18 27.33
CA SER A 40 -13.74 9.10 28.18
C SER A 40 -12.56 8.35 28.84
N GLU A 41 -12.78 7.68 29.95
CA GLU A 41 -11.74 6.83 30.59
C GLU A 41 -11.27 5.72 29.63
N THR A 42 -12.20 5.11 28.89
CA THR A 42 -11.89 4.10 27.87
C THR A 42 -11.08 4.70 26.73
N GLY A 43 -11.42 5.92 26.29
CA GLY A 43 -10.66 6.64 25.30
C GLY A 43 -9.25 7.00 25.75
N HIS A 44 -9.09 7.40 27.03
CA HIS A 44 -7.77 7.65 27.61
C HIS A 44 -6.92 6.37 27.64
N MET A 45 -7.50 5.25 28.06
CA MET A 45 -6.83 3.95 28.05
C MET A 45 -6.44 3.54 26.63
N TYR A 46 -7.33 3.78 25.64
CA TYR A 46 -7.04 3.54 24.22
C TYR A 46 -5.84 4.40 23.74
N LEU A 47 -5.81 5.69 24.05
CA LEU A 47 -4.70 6.57 23.64
C LEU A 47 -3.37 6.17 24.29
N ALA A 48 -3.39 5.73 25.54
CA ALA A 48 -2.21 5.18 26.21
C ALA A 48 -1.70 3.90 25.52
N LEU A 49 -2.61 2.98 25.16
CA LEU A 49 -2.29 1.80 24.38
C LEU A 49 -1.76 2.16 23.00
N LEU A 50 -2.43 3.09 22.32
CA LEU A 50 -2.04 3.55 20.98
C LEU A 50 -0.64 4.12 20.98
N ALA A 51 -0.25 4.92 21.96
CA ALA A 51 1.10 5.48 22.08
C ALA A 51 2.16 4.38 22.25
N ALA A 52 1.87 3.35 23.05
CA ALA A 52 2.73 2.18 23.16
C ALA A 52 2.87 1.44 21.82
N LEU A 53 1.75 1.20 21.13
CA LEU A 53 1.75 0.54 19.82
C LEU A 53 2.45 1.35 18.74
N LEU A 54 2.33 2.69 18.76
CA LEU A 54 3.06 3.57 17.84
C LEU A 54 4.58 3.35 17.92
N ILE A 55 5.12 3.25 19.13
CA ILE A 55 6.55 2.95 19.30
C ILE A 55 6.88 1.57 18.72
N MET A 56 6.01 0.56 18.93
CA MET A 56 6.21 -0.75 18.35
C MET A 56 6.09 -0.76 16.82
N PHE A 57 5.20 0.04 16.23
CA PHE A 57 5.10 0.20 14.78
C PHE A 57 6.32 0.89 14.18
N LEU A 58 6.87 1.90 14.87
CA LEU A 58 8.05 2.65 14.41
C LEU A 58 9.37 1.88 14.59
N THR A 59 9.47 1.07 15.62
CA THR A 59 10.74 0.39 15.98
C THR A 59 10.79 -1.07 15.55
N GLU A 60 9.63 -1.64 15.20
CA GLU A 60 9.43 -3.05 14.80
C GLU A 60 10.27 -4.04 15.64
N PRO A 61 10.11 -4.04 16.98
CA PRO A 61 10.86 -4.97 17.84
C PRO A 61 10.50 -6.42 17.57
N VAL A 62 9.29 -6.64 17.06
CA VAL A 62 8.77 -7.91 16.54
C VAL A 62 8.08 -7.65 15.19
N PRO A 63 7.92 -8.67 14.32
CA PRO A 63 7.24 -8.51 13.03
C PRO A 63 5.85 -7.87 13.18
N LEU A 64 5.49 -6.99 12.25
CA LEU A 64 4.24 -6.23 12.25
C LEU A 64 2.98 -7.08 12.49
N PRO A 65 2.82 -8.28 11.89
CA PRO A 65 1.67 -9.14 12.20
C PRO A 65 1.54 -9.49 13.69
N ILE A 66 2.67 -9.68 14.38
CA ILE A 66 2.68 -9.96 15.82
C ILE A 66 2.29 -8.72 16.62
N VAL A 67 2.75 -7.53 16.21
CA VAL A 67 2.31 -6.27 16.85
C VAL A 67 0.79 -6.12 16.75
N MET A 68 0.21 -6.46 15.59
CA MET A 68 -1.23 -6.40 15.38
C MET A 68 -2.01 -7.43 16.23
N VAL A 69 -1.45 -8.62 16.47
CA VAL A 69 -2.04 -9.58 17.42
C VAL A 69 -1.95 -9.04 18.86
N ILE A 70 -0.80 -8.47 19.25
CA ILE A 70 -0.64 -7.81 20.56
C ILE A 70 -1.69 -6.71 20.72
N SER A 71 -1.93 -5.90 19.67
CA SER A 71 -2.95 -4.85 19.74
C SER A 71 -4.35 -5.41 20.02
N GLY A 72 -4.77 -6.46 19.30
CA GLY A 72 -6.06 -7.11 19.51
C GLY A 72 -6.20 -7.68 20.91
N ILE A 73 -5.18 -8.40 21.41
CA ILE A 73 -5.17 -8.93 22.77
C ILE A 73 -5.26 -7.80 23.80
N SER A 74 -4.49 -6.72 23.60
CA SER A 74 -4.48 -5.58 24.53
C SER A 74 -5.83 -4.87 24.59
N LEU A 75 -6.50 -4.68 23.44
CA LEU A 75 -7.85 -4.11 23.40
C LEU A 75 -8.84 -4.90 24.27
N ILE A 76 -8.74 -6.24 24.23
CA ILE A 76 -9.62 -7.12 25.01
C ILE A 76 -9.24 -7.11 26.51
N VAL A 77 -7.95 -7.30 26.80
CA VAL A 77 -7.45 -7.42 28.19
C VAL A 77 -7.68 -6.13 28.98
N PHE A 78 -7.53 -4.98 28.35
CA PHE A 78 -7.80 -3.68 28.98
C PHE A 78 -9.28 -3.27 28.93
N GLY A 79 -10.17 -4.13 28.42
CA GLY A 79 -11.61 -3.83 28.39
C GLY A 79 -12.02 -2.69 27.46
N ILE A 80 -11.18 -2.33 26.49
CA ILE A 80 -11.46 -1.29 25.50
C ILE A 80 -12.44 -1.81 24.45
N GLY A 81 -12.38 -3.11 24.12
CA GLY A 81 -13.27 -3.76 23.17
C GLY A 81 -13.68 -5.16 23.62
N GLU A 82 -14.90 -5.54 23.28
CA GLU A 82 -15.39 -6.90 23.52
C GLU A 82 -14.65 -7.91 22.62
N THR A 83 -14.39 -9.11 23.14
CA THR A 83 -13.65 -10.17 22.43
C THR A 83 -14.21 -10.42 21.03
N ARG A 84 -15.55 -10.54 20.91
CA ARG A 84 -16.19 -10.80 19.63
C ARG A 84 -16.03 -9.63 18.64
N ALA A 85 -16.18 -8.41 19.11
CA ALA A 85 -16.04 -7.21 18.27
C ALA A 85 -14.61 -7.03 17.78
N VAL A 86 -13.61 -7.22 18.64
CA VAL A 86 -12.19 -7.11 18.27
C VAL A 86 -11.81 -8.16 17.22
N TRP A 87 -12.16 -9.43 17.43
CA TRP A 87 -11.84 -10.49 16.47
C TRP A 87 -12.66 -10.41 15.18
N ALA A 88 -13.83 -9.76 15.19
CA ALA A 88 -14.59 -9.48 13.99
C ALA A 88 -13.81 -8.61 13.01
N GLY A 89 -12.96 -7.68 13.48
CA GLY A 89 -12.06 -6.91 12.65
C GLY A 89 -11.11 -7.78 11.82
N TYR A 90 -10.61 -8.88 12.40
CA TYR A 90 -9.72 -9.83 11.71
C TYR A 90 -10.46 -10.71 10.69
N ALA A 91 -11.77 -10.77 10.76
CA ALA A 91 -12.65 -11.47 9.82
C ALA A 91 -13.51 -10.51 8.98
N HIS A 92 -13.12 -9.24 8.88
CA HIS A 92 -13.83 -8.23 8.10
C HIS A 92 -13.85 -8.60 6.60
N PRO A 93 -14.93 -8.31 5.84
CA PRO A 93 -15.00 -8.61 4.40
C PRO A 93 -13.81 -8.12 3.60
N VAL A 94 -13.25 -6.95 3.92
CA VAL A 94 -12.04 -6.40 3.29
C VAL A 94 -10.83 -7.32 3.44
N VAL A 95 -10.69 -8.05 4.54
CA VAL A 95 -9.61 -9.04 4.73
C VAL A 95 -9.69 -10.14 3.68
N PHE A 96 -10.89 -10.65 3.41
CA PHE A 96 -11.12 -11.66 2.37
C PHE A 96 -10.95 -11.09 0.96
N PHE A 97 -11.32 -9.83 0.75
CA PHE A 97 -11.06 -9.15 -0.52
C PHE A 97 -9.55 -9.05 -0.79
N VAL A 98 -8.77 -8.56 0.17
CA VAL A 98 -7.29 -8.50 0.06
C VAL A 98 -6.70 -9.87 -0.19
N LEU A 99 -7.12 -10.86 0.59
CA LEU A 99 -6.66 -12.24 0.47
C LEU A 99 -6.92 -12.79 -0.94
N GLY A 100 -8.11 -12.60 -1.46
CA GLY A 100 -8.47 -13.00 -2.82
C GLY A 100 -7.63 -12.29 -3.89
N CYS A 101 -7.39 -10.99 -3.74
CA CYS A 101 -6.53 -10.23 -4.67
C CYS A 101 -5.08 -10.73 -4.68
N LEU A 102 -4.51 -11.03 -3.51
CA LEU A 102 -3.17 -11.64 -3.40
C LEU A 102 -3.14 -13.02 -4.06
N MET A 103 -4.15 -13.83 -3.86
CA MET A 103 -4.25 -15.15 -4.47
C MET A 103 -4.39 -15.07 -6.00
N VAL A 104 -5.19 -14.14 -6.53
CA VAL A 104 -5.29 -13.91 -7.99
C VAL A 104 -3.93 -13.54 -8.58
N ALA A 105 -3.16 -12.68 -7.90
CA ALA A 105 -1.81 -12.34 -8.34
C ALA A 105 -0.87 -13.55 -8.39
N ILE A 106 -0.94 -14.43 -7.39
CA ILE A 106 -0.18 -15.69 -7.35
C ILE A 106 -0.56 -16.62 -8.51
N VAL A 107 -1.86 -16.75 -8.81
CA VAL A 107 -2.30 -17.55 -9.95
C VAL A 107 -1.79 -16.95 -11.26
N ALA A 108 -1.92 -15.64 -11.46
CA ALA A 108 -1.41 -14.95 -12.65
C ALA A 108 0.10 -15.16 -12.84
N GLU A 109 0.87 -15.17 -11.75
CA GLU A 109 2.30 -15.50 -11.76
C GLU A 109 2.54 -16.97 -12.13
N SER A 110 1.81 -17.90 -11.50
CA SER A 110 2.03 -19.34 -11.69
C SER A 110 1.74 -19.83 -13.11
N VAL A 111 0.79 -19.19 -13.81
CA VAL A 111 0.47 -19.50 -15.21
C VAL A 111 1.32 -18.73 -16.24
N GLY A 112 2.18 -17.79 -15.77
CA GLY A 112 3.09 -17.04 -16.63
C GLY A 112 2.52 -15.74 -17.24
N LEU A 113 1.36 -15.26 -16.80
CA LEU A 113 0.78 -13.99 -17.27
C LEU A 113 1.66 -12.80 -16.90
N THR A 114 2.29 -12.83 -15.73
CA THR A 114 3.21 -11.79 -15.26
C THR A 114 4.47 -11.71 -16.11
N ASP A 115 5.05 -12.85 -16.50
CA ASP A 115 6.20 -12.91 -17.42
C ASP A 115 5.82 -12.39 -18.81
N ARG A 116 4.60 -12.66 -19.25
CA ARG A 116 4.08 -12.14 -20.53
C ARG A 116 3.95 -10.63 -20.49
N LEU A 117 3.43 -10.06 -19.40
CA LEU A 117 3.35 -8.61 -19.18
C LEU A 117 4.75 -7.98 -19.22
N GLY A 118 5.71 -8.58 -18.52
CA GLY A 118 7.10 -8.14 -18.51
C GLY A 118 7.68 -8.12 -19.94
N ARG A 119 7.55 -9.21 -20.70
CA ARG A 119 7.99 -9.29 -22.09
C ARG A 119 7.27 -8.30 -23.01
N PHE A 120 5.97 -8.09 -22.81
CA PHE A 120 5.21 -7.10 -23.57
C PHE A 120 5.77 -5.69 -23.38
N ILE A 121 6.01 -5.30 -22.14
CA ILE A 121 6.59 -3.99 -21.81
C ILE A 121 8.00 -3.86 -22.42
N LEU A 122 8.86 -4.85 -22.20
CA LEU A 122 10.24 -4.86 -22.69
C LEU A 122 10.33 -4.71 -24.21
N ARG A 123 9.35 -5.19 -24.94
CA ARG A 123 9.30 -5.07 -26.42
C ARG A 123 9.29 -3.61 -26.89
N TYR A 124 8.71 -2.69 -26.11
CA TYR A 124 8.58 -1.28 -26.47
C TYR A 124 9.69 -0.40 -25.89
N THR A 125 10.55 -0.94 -25.02
CA THR A 125 11.55 -0.15 -24.28
C THR A 125 12.70 0.31 -25.16
N GLY A 126 13.10 -0.46 -26.18
CA GLY A 126 14.30 -0.19 -26.98
C GLY A 126 15.59 -0.41 -26.18
N THR A 127 16.71 0.00 -26.75
CA THR A 127 18.06 -0.21 -26.18
C THR A 127 18.55 0.93 -25.29
N ASN A 128 18.04 2.14 -25.45
CA ASN A 128 18.46 3.30 -24.67
C ASN A 128 17.98 3.19 -23.21
N VAL A 129 18.88 3.34 -22.25
CA VAL A 129 18.60 3.17 -20.81
C VAL A 129 17.49 4.07 -20.29
N ILE A 130 17.39 5.29 -20.81
CA ILE A 130 16.37 6.26 -20.35
C ILE A 130 15.01 5.87 -20.89
N ARG A 131 14.92 5.58 -22.19
CA ARG A 131 13.67 5.11 -22.80
C ARG A 131 13.23 3.78 -22.18
N PHE A 132 14.18 2.88 -21.96
CA PHE A 132 13.94 1.62 -21.27
C PHE A 132 13.33 1.85 -19.89
N SER A 133 13.98 2.66 -19.04
CA SER A 133 13.50 2.98 -17.70
C SER A 133 12.13 3.64 -17.74
N PHE A 134 11.91 4.63 -18.61
CA PHE A 134 10.63 5.34 -18.70
C PHE A 134 9.48 4.41 -19.07
N ILE A 135 9.63 3.62 -20.13
CA ILE A 135 8.56 2.72 -20.59
C ILE A 135 8.32 1.60 -19.59
N SER A 136 9.38 1.04 -18.99
CA SER A 136 9.23 0.02 -17.95
C SER A 136 8.51 0.57 -16.70
N CYS A 137 8.93 1.74 -16.22
CA CYS A 137 8.30 2.39 -15.07
C CYS A 137 6.86 2.82 -15.36
N LEU A 138 6.58 3.35 -16.56
CA LEU A 138 5.22 3.71 -16.96
C LEU A 138 4.33 2.46 -17.08
N GLY A 139 4.79 1.45 -17.81
CA GLY A 139 4.03 0.23 -18.03
C GLY A 139 3.74 -0.53 -16.74
N LEU A 140 4.77 -0.77 -15.91
CA LEU A 140 4.63 -1.50 -14.65
C LEU A 140 3.96 -0.64 -13.57
N GLY A 141 4.27 0.66 -13.53
CA GLY A 141 3.59 1.60 -12.64
C GLY A 141 2.09 1.63 -12.88
N VAL A 142 1.63 1.78 -14.12
CA VAL A 142 0.20 1.74 -14.44
C VAL A 142 -0.40 0.35 -14.20
N SER A 143 0.34 -0.72 -14.54
CA SER A 143 -0.12 -2.09 -14.27
C SER A 143 -0.28 -2.38 -12.77
N SER A 144 0.50 -1.73 -11.91
CA SER A 144 0.41 -1.89 -10.46
C SER A 144 -0.94 -1.46 -9.87
N ALA A 145 -1.69 -0.63 -10.61
CA ALA A 145 -3.07 -0.31 -10.24
C ALA A 145 -4.00 -1.53 -10.28
N PHE A 146 -3.71 -2.52 -11.13
CA PHE A 146 -4.56 -3.71 -11.35
C PHE A 146 -3.95 -5.00 -10.78
N MET A 147 -2.68 -4.93 -10.38
CA MET A 147 -1.97 -6.01 -9.72
C MET A 147 -1.18 -5.42 -8.56
N HIS A 148 -1.19 -5.88 -7.41
CA HIS A 148 -0.54 -5.29 -6.24
C HIS A 148 0.87 -4.69 -6.56
N ASP A 149 1.22 -3.53 -6.00
CA ASP A 149 2.44 -2.77 -6.31
C ASP A 149 3.74 -3.58 -6.10
N ILE A 150 3.77 -4.49 -5.11
CA ILE A 150 4.89 -5.42 -4.87
C ILE A 150 5.09 -6.34 -6.09
N ALA A 151 4.02 -6.93 -6.60
CA ALA A 151 4.09 -7.88 -7.71
C ALA A 151 4.60 -7.20 -8.99
N ALA A 152 4.06 -6.02 -9.32
CA ALA A 152 4.52 -5.22 -10.46
C ALA A 152 6.00 -4.86 -10.34
N CYS A 153 6.45 -4.46 -9.15
CA CYS A 153 7.85 -4.14 -8.87
C CYS A 153 8.76 -5.36 -9.04
N ALA A 154 8.38 -6.50 -8.46
CA ALA A 154 9.17 -7.74 -8.57
C ALA A 154 9.34 -8.20 -10.02
N ILE A 155 8.27 -8.18 -10.83
CA ILE A 155 8.32 -8.49 -12.27
C ILE A 155 9.32 -7.57 -12.98
N GLY A 156 9.25 -6.28 -12.71
CA GLY A 156 10.14 -5.30 -13.34
C GLY A 156 11.59 -5.51 -12.96
N ILE A 157 11.89 -5.78 -11.70
CA ILE A 157 13.25 -6.06 -11.24
C ILE A 157 13.79 -7.32 -11.90
N MET A 158 13.03 -8.42 -11.89
CA MET A 158 13.45 -9.68 -12.50
C MET A 158 13.70 -9.53 -14.00
N ALA A 159 12.93 -8.71 -14.70
CA ALA A 159 13.13 -8.40 -16.10
C ALA A 159 14.35 -7.49 -16.36
N MET A 160 14.61 -6.53 -15.47
CA MET A 160 15.71 -5.55 -15.64
C MET A 160 17.07 -6.11 -15.25
N LEU A 161 17.16 -6.94 -14.21
CA LEU A 161 18.45 -7.42 -13.66
C LEU A 161 19.38 -8.08 -14.69
N PRO A 162 18.91 -9.03 -15.55
CA PRO A 162 19.75 -9.63 -16.56
C PRO A 162 20.28 -8.60 -17.55
N LEU A 163 19.45 -7.63 -17.95
CA LEU A 163 19.81 -6.57 -18.89
C LEU A 163 20.83 -5.60 -18.28
N MET A 164 20.65 -5.23 -17.01
CA MET A 164 21.61 -4.40 -16.27
C MET A 164 22.98 -5.07 -16.18
N LYS A 165 23.02 -6.37 -15.85
CA LYS A 165 24.26 -7.15 -15.80
C LYS A 165 24.93 -7.23 -17.18
N ALA A 166 24.18 -7.52 -18.22
CA ALA A 166 24.69 -7.59 -19.60
C ALA A 166 25.22 -6.24 -20.11
N ALA A 167 24.62 -5.13 -19.68
CA ALA A 167 25.08 -3.77 -20.01
C ALA A 167 26.23 -3.28 -19.11
N GLY A 168 26.77 -4.12 -18.23
CA GLY A 168 27.86 -3.74 -17.32
C GLY A 168 27.52 -2.70 -16.27
N ILE A 169 26.22 -2.55 -15.91
CA ILE A 169 25.77 -1.61 -14.89
C ILE A 169 26.13 -2.17 -13.51
N ASN A 170 27.16 -1.59 -12.91
CA ASN A 170 27.67 -2.05 -11.63
C ASN A 170 26.79 -1.64 -10.44
N VAL A 171 26.87 -2.45 -9.38
CA VAL A 171 26.32 -2.15 -8.06
C VAL A 171 26.88 -0.81 -7.56
N GLY A 172 26.00 0.05 -7.02
CA GLY A 172 26.38 1.37 -6.52
C GLY A 172 26.54 2.47 -7.58
N SER A 173 26.41 2.14 -8.88
CA SER A 173 26.44 3.14 -9.94
C SER A 173 25.18 4.03 -9.90
N ARG A 174 25.31 5.29 -10.39
CA ARG A 174 24.16 6.23 -10.45
C ARG A 174 23.04 5.69 -11.32
N THR A 175 23.37 5.05 -12.45
CA THR A 175 22.39 4.46 -13.36
C THR A 175 21.72 3.23 -12.74
N GLY A 176 22.48 2.38 -12.03
CA GLY A 176 21.91 1.25 -11.29
C GLY A 176 20.96 1.71 -10.18
N ALA A 177 21.35 2.69 -9.40
CA ALA A 177 20.50 3.30 -8.37
C ALA A 177 19.23 3.93 -8.98
N PHE A 178 19.36 4.65 -10.10
CA PHE A 178 18.23 5.23 -10.83
C PHE A 178 17.20 4.16 -11.24
N LEU A 179 17.64 3.09 -11.90
CA LEU A 179 16.76 2.02 -12.36
C LEU A 179 16.04 1.32 -11.22
N MET A 180 16.79 0.98 -10.16
CA MET A 180 16.28 0.21 -9.04
C MET A 180 15.47 1.04 -8.03
N ILE A 181 15.56 2.37 -8.03
CA ILE A 181 14.73 3.24 -7.17
C ILE A 181 13.51 3.78 -7.94
N SER A 182 13.66 4.13 -9.21
CA SER A 182 12.52 4.67 -9.98
C SER A 182 11.38 3.67 -10.14
N LEU A 183 11.69 2.39 -10.29
CA LEU A 183 10.68 1.35 -10.49
C LEU A 183 9.76 1.16 -9.28
N PRO A 184 10.24 0.89 -8.04
CA PRO A 184 9.38 0.76 -6.88
C PRO A 184 8.58 2.02 -6.59
N PHE A 185 9.17 3.21 -6.79
CA PHE A 185 8.46 4.47 -6.62
C PHE A 185 7.30 4.62 -7.61
N CYS A 186 7.52 4.27 -8.88
CA CYS A 186 6.48 4.28 -9.90
C CYS A 186 5.40 3.22 -9.66
N CYS A 187 5.77 2.02 -9.20
CA CYS A 187 4.79 0.99 -8.85
C CYS A 187 3.93 1.42 -7.65
N SER A 188 4.54 2.02 -6.62
CA SER A 188 3.79 2.52 -5.48
C SER A 188 2.88 3.69 -5.84
N ALA A 189 3.33 4.64 -6.70
CA ALA A 189 2.48 5.70 -7.23
C ALA A 189 1.34 5.16 -8.08
N GLY A 190 1.61 4.14 -8.90
CA GLY A 190 0.59 3.49 -9.72
C GLY A 190 -0.46 2.74 -8.90
N GLY A 191 -0.03 2.10 -7.83
CA GLY A 191 -0.90 1.32 -6.94
C GLY A 191 -2.04 2.11 -6.30
N MET A 192 -2.00 3.45 -6.29
CA MET A 192 -3.14 4.26 -5.82
C MET A 192 -4.33 4.26 -6.79
N GLY A 193 -4.14 3.86 -8.05
CA GLY A 193 -5.12 4.06 -9.12
C GLY A 193 -6.40 3.24 -8.99
N THR A 194 -6.39 2.10 -8.31
CA THR A 194 -7.59 1.28 -8.05
C THR A 194 -7.58 0.70 -6.64
N LEU A 195 -8.69 0.14 -6.20
CA LEU A 195 -8.78 -0.53 -4.90
C LEU A 195 -7.80 -1.71 -4.78
N VAL A 196 -7.54 -2.44 -5.85
CA VAL A 196 -6.66 -3.62 -5.87
C VAL A 196 -5.17 -3.26 -5.84
N GLY A 197 -4.80 -2.08 -6.32
CA GLY A 197 -3.41 -1.68 -6.49
C GLY A 197 -2.60 -1.54 -5.19
N GLY A 198 -3.28 -1.37 -4.05
CA GLY A 198 -2.63 -1.30 -2.74
C GLY A 198 -3.62 -1.47 -1.59
N GLY A 199 -3.22 -2.21 -0.56
CA GLY A 199 -4.07 -2.48 0.59
C GLY A 199 -4.55 -1.25 1.36
N ARG A 200 -3.77 -0.17 1.33
CA ARG A 200 -4.14 1.13 1.89
C ARG A 200 -5.43 1.71 1.29
N ASN A 201 -5.67 1.48 -0.01
CA ASN A 201 -6.88 1.96 -0.69
C ASN A 201 -8.12 1.26 -0.17
N MET A 202 -8.02 -0.07 0.02
CA MET A 202 -9.10 -0.89 0.55
C MET A 202 -9.43 -0.53 2.00
N VAL A 203 -8.40 -0.29 2.82
CA VAL A 203 -8.58 0.19 4.21
C VAL A 203 -9.29 1.53 4.21
N SER A 204 -8.91 2.45 3.33
CA SER A 204 -9.56 3.77 3.24
C SER A 204 -11.03 3.66 2.86
N ALA A 205 -11.38 2.83 1.89
CA ALA A 205 -12.76 2.61 1.49
C ALA A 205 -13.58 1.93 2.62
N ALA A 206 -12.99 0.96 3.32
CA ALA A 206 -13.62 0.28 4.44
C ALA A 206 -13.95 1.22 5.60
N PHE A 207 -12.96 2.01 6.05
CA PHE A 207 -13.20 2.98 7.14
C PHE A 207 -14.22 4.03 6.79
N LEU A 208 -14.25 4.50 5.53
CA LEU A 208 -15.28 5.42 5.09
C LEU A 208 -16.65 4.78 5.22
N GLN A 209 -16.82 3.56 4.72
CA GLN A 209 -18.09 2.83 4.82
C GLN A 209 -18.49 2.55 6.26
N ASP A 210 -17.57 2.07 7.09
CA ASP A 210 -17.84 1.70 8.48
C ASP A 210 -18.23 2.90 9.35
N LEU A 211 -17.58 4.07 9.14
CA LEU A 211 -17.78 5.25 9.96
C LEU A 211 -18.89 6.17 9.46
N THR A 212 -19.22 6.13 8.18
CA THR A 212 -20.15 7.08 7.57
C THR A 212 -21.31 6.43 6.81
N GLY A 213 -21.24 5.13 6.52
CA GLY A 213 -22.16 4.44 5.62
C GLY A 213 -21.95 4.75 4.14
N ILE A 214 -21.00 5.63 3.77
CA ILE A 214 -20.70 5.97 2.38
C ILE A 214 -19.83 4.87 1.77
N GLU A 215 -20.33 4.23 0.74
CA GLU A 215 -19.59 3.22 -0.02
C GLU A 215 -18.97 3.84 -1.26
N ILE A 216 -17.65 3.68 -1.42
CA ILE A 216 -16.92 3.96 -2.67
C ILE A 216 -16.82 2.66 -3.45
N THR A 217 -17.44 2.62 -4.63
CA THR A 217 -17.33 1.46 -5.53
C THR A 217 -15.93 1.40 -6.19
N PHE A 218 -15.60 0.24 -6.78
CA PHE A 218 -14.37 0.08 -7.53
C PHE A 218 -14.23 1.11 -8.66
N LEU A 219 -15.36 1.41 -9.33
CA LEU A 219 -15.40 2.38 -10.42
C LEU A 219 -15.25 3.81 -9.89
N ASP A 220 -15.91 4.17 -8.78
CA ASP A 220 -15.77 5.49 -8.17
C ASP A 220 -14.31 5.73 -7.77
N TRP A 221 -13.68 4.75 -7.11
CA TRP A 221 -12.25 4.85 -6.78
C TRP A 221 -11.39 5.12 -8.03
N MET A 222 -11.63 4.37 -9.10
CA MET A 222 -10.89 4.59 -10.36
C MET A 222 -11.16 5.98 -10.94
N ILE A 223 -12.39 6.44 -10.98
CA ILE A 223 -12.72 7.78 -11.47
C ILE A 223 -11.97 8.84 -10.68
N TYR A 224 -11.87 8.69 -9.36
CA TYR A 224 -11.22 9.68 -8.49
C TYR A 224 -9.70 9.61 -8.53
N ALA A 225 -9.10 8.42 -8.56
CA ALA A 225 -7.67 8.21 -8.34
C ALA A 225 -6.87 7.90 -9.61
N PHE A 226 -7.45 7.23 -10.61
CA PHE A 226 -6.71 6.78 -11.78
C PHE A 226 -6.13 7.91 -12.65
N PRO A 227 -6.80 9.06 -12.85
CA PRO A 227 -6.21 10.20 -13.54
C PRO A 227 -4.95 10.71 -12.83
N ALA A 228 -4.97 10.78 -11.49
CA ALA A 228 -3.79 11.16 -10.71
C ALA A 228 -2.66 10.13 -10.84
N CYS A 229 -2.97 8.83 -10.87
CA CYS A 229 -2.02 7.76 -11.13
C CYS A 229 -1.27 7.95 -12.46
N LEU A 230 -2.00 8.21 -13.55
CA LEU A 230 -1.42 8.41 -14.88
C LEU A 230 -0.45 9.59 -14.95
N VAL A 231 -0.64 10.62 -14.13
CA VAL A 231 0.24 11.78 -14.04
C VAL A 231 1.37 11.57 -13.04
N ALA A 232 1.07 10.94 -11.89
CA ALA A 232 2.05 10.72 -10.82
C ALA A 232 3.19 9.78 -11.24
N VAL A 233 2.89 8.70 -11.97
CA VAL A 233 3.90 7.74 -12.41
C VAL A 233 5.01 8.41 -13.24
N PRO A 234 4.74 9.11 -14.35
CA PRO A 234 5.78 9.81 -15.11
C PRO A 234 6.42 10.96 -14.32
N ALA A 235 5.67 11.66 -13.44
CA ALA A 235 6.21 12.75 -12.64
C ALA A 235 7.23 12.24 -11.59
N VAL A 236 6.93 11.15 -10.92
CA VAL A 236 7.82 10.48 -9.96
C VAL A 236 9.06 9.91 -10.67
N TRP A 237 8.89 9.29 -11.82
CA TRP A 237 10.01 8.85 -12.65
C TRP A 237 10.93 10.02 -13.01
N PHE A 238 10.35 11.15 -13.45
CA PHE A 238 11.10 12.35 -13.82
C PHE A 238 11.86 12.95 -12.62
N ALA A 239 11.24 12.93 -11.42
CA ALA A 239 11.91 13.34 -10.19
C ALA A 239 13.16 12.48 -9.92
N CYS A 240 13.06 11.16 -10.04
CA CYS A 240 14.21 10.25 -9.92
C CYS A 240 15.28 10.54 -10.99
N PHE A 241 14.85 10.80 -12.23
CA PHE A 241 15.76 11.17 -13.32
C PHE A 241 16.57 12.44 -13.02
N LEU A 242 15.94 13.46 -12.47
CA LEU A 242 16.62 14.71 -12.08
C LEU A 242 17.64 14.51 -10.96
N VAL A 243 17.35 13.65 -10.00
CA VAL A 243 18.23 13.34 -8.86
C VAL A 243 19.47 12.57 -9.29
N PHE A 244 19.27 11.50 -10.06
CA PHE A 244 20.37 10.58 -10.38
C PHE A 244 21.13 10.95 -11.64
N ARG A 245 20.48 11.63 -12.61
CA ARG A 245 21.07 11.98 -13.92
C ARG A 245 21.83 10.79 -14.51
N PRO A 246 21.11 9.68 -14.85
CA PRO A 246 21.75 8.47 -15.33
C PRO A 246 22.57 8.71 -16.59
N ASP A 247 23.57 7.86 -16.83
CA ASP A 247 24.39 7.95 -18.02
C ASP A 247 23.57 7.61 -19.26
N ARG A 248 23.49 8.57 -20.19
CA ARG A 248 22.70 8.46 -21.43
C ARG A 248 23.39 7.66 -22.51
N THR A 249 24.67 7.37 -22.35
CA THR A 249 25.47 6.62 -23.34
C THR A 249 25.30 5.13 -23.17
N ILE A 250 24.81 4.68 -22.03
CA ILE A 250 24.57 3.27 -21.77
C ILE A 250 23.40 2.78 -22.63
N CYS A 251 23.68 1.76 -23.43
CA CYS A 251 22.69 1.05 -24.21
C CYS A 251 22.61 -0.40 -23.72
N PHE A 252 21.40 -0.90 -23.57
CA PHE A 252 21.17 -2.31 -23.36
C PHE A 252 21.41 -3.09 -24.66
N ILE A 253 21.84 -4.33 -24.52
CA ILE A 253 21.90 -5.25 -25.65
C ILE A 253 20.48 -5.43 -26.19
N ASP A 254 20.30 -5.32 -27.48
CA ASP A 254 18.99 -5.53 -28.09
C ASP A 254 18.47 -6.93 -27.74
N LEU A 255 17.21 -7.02 -27.37
CA LEU A 255 16.58 -8.29 -27.09
C LEU A 255 16.71 -9.21 -28.29
N THR A 256 17.08 -10.47 -28.08
CA THR A 256 17.13 -11.45 -29.16
C THR A 256 15.77 -11.58 -29.82
N GLU A 257 15.73 -11.93 -31.11
CA GLU A 257 14.46 -12.15 -31.83
C GLU A 257 13.55 -13.17 -31.11
N GLU A 258 14.15 -14.13 -30.42
CA GLU A 258 13.45 -15.12 -29.58
C GLU A 258 12.77 -14.47 -28.37
N GLN A 259 13.41 -13.49 -27.73
CA GLN A 259 12.83 -12.70 -26.61
C GLN A 259 11.74 -11.74 -27.08
N LYS A 260 11.85 -11.23 -28.32
CA LYS A 260 10.83 -10.39 -28.97
C LYS A 260 9.68 -11.19 -29.55
N ALA A 261 9.84 -12.48 -29.78
CA ALA A 261 8.84 -13.31 -30.42
C ALA A 261 7.51 -13.34 -29.65
N LYS A 262 6.41 -13.21 -30.36
CA LYS A 262 5.06 -13.39 -29.80
C LYS A 262 4.83 -14.89 -29.58
N LYS A 263 4.96 -15.35 -28.34
CA LYS A 263 4.52 -16.70 -28.02
C LYS A 263 2.98 -16.75 -28.01
N PRO A 264 2.33 -17.75 -28.61
CA PRO A 264 0.90 -17.92 -28.51
C PRO A 264 0.48 -18.05 -27.04
N PHE A 265 -0.75 -17.69 -26.73
CA PHE A 265 -1.29 -17.90 -25.39
C PHE A 265 -1.43 -19.40 -25.14
N THR A 266 -1.03 -19.86 -23.96
CA THR A 266 -1.34 -21.18 -23.50
C THR A 266 -2.82 -21.26 -23.09
N VAL A 267 -3.37 -22.46 -23.04
CA VAL A 267 -4.76 -22.65 -22.61
C VAL A 267 -4.96 -22.17 -21.18
N ASP A 268 -3.98 -22.38 -20.31
CA ASP A 268 -4.07 -21.97 -18.90
C ASP A 268 -3.94 -20.46 -18.73
N GLU A 269 -3.09 -19.79 -19.54
CA GLU A 269 -3.06 -18.32 -19.58
C GLU A 269 -4.42 -17.75 -20.02
N LEU A 270 -5.07 -18.33 -21.01
CA LEU A 270 -6.39 -17.89 -21.49
C LEU A 270 -7.48 -18.10 -20.44
N LYS A 271 -7.50 -19.28 -19.80
CA LYS A 271 -8.43 -19.56 -18.70
C LYS A 271 -8.24 -18.56 -17.54
N ALA A 272 -6.99 -18.33 -17.12
CA ALA A 272 -6.69 -17.38 -16.05
C ALA A 272 -7.12 -15.96 -16.43
N LEU A 273 -6.82 -15.52 -17.66
CA LEU A 273 -7.24 -14.21 -18.15
C LEU A 273 -8.77 -14.08 -18.19
N ALA A 274 -9.49 -15.13 -18.60
CA ALA A 274 -10.95 -15.15 -18.61
C ALA A 274 -11.55 -15.02 -17.20
N VAL A 275 -10.99 -15.75 -16.20
CA VAL A 275 -11.46 -15.65 -14.81
C VAL A 275 -11.12 -14.28 -14.22
N VAL A 276 -9.91 -13.75 -14.45
CA VAL A 276 -9.55 -12.39 -14.02
C VAL A 276 -10.49 -11.36 -14.65
N ALA A 277 -10.76 -11.45 -15.95
CA ALA A 277 -11.72 -10.58 -16.61
C ALA A 277 -13.13 -10.69 -16.00
N LEU A 278 -13.58 -11.90 -15.66
CA LEU A 278 -14.86 -12.12 -14.99
C LEU A 278 -14.90 -11.45 -13.61
N VAL A 279 -13.83 -11.55 -12.82
CA VAL A 279 -13.71 -10.88 -11.51
C VAL A 279 -13.80 -9.37 -11.68
N PHE A 280 -13.09 -8.78 -12.66
CA PHE A 280 -13.18 -7.34 -12.92
C PHE A 280 -14.56 -6.92 -13.43
N VAL A 281 -15.19 -7.72 -14.30
CA VAL A 281 -16.58 -7.46 -14.71
C VAL A 281 -17.49 -7.46 -13.48
N GLY A 282 -17.32 -8.42 -12.56
CA GLY A 282 -18.04 -8.42 -11.29
C GLY A 282 -17.79 -7.13 -10.48
N PHE A 283 -16.57 -6.66 -10.39
CA PHE A 283 -16.26 -5.40 -9.69
C PHE A 283 -16.94 -4.18 -10.33
N PHE A 284 -16.93 -4.08 -11.66
CA PHE A 284 -17.57 -2.97 -12.39
C PHE A 284 -19.10 -3.02 -12.37
N THR A 285 -19.66 -4.21 -12.19
CA THR A 285 -21.13 -4.40 -12.20
C THR A 285 -21.71 -4.56 -10.80
N LYS A 286 -20.97 -4.23 -9.73
CA LYS A 286 -21.45 -4.33 -8.35
C LYS A 286 -22.84 -3.70 -8.15
N ASN A 287 -23.08 -2.54 -8.74
CA ASN A 287 -24.35 -1.84 -8.65
C ASN A 287 -25.54 -2.60 -9.24
N LEU A 288 -25.29 -3.61 -10.11
CA LEU A 288 -26.34 -4.44 -10.71
C LEU A 288 -26.70 -5.67 -9.86
N HIS A 289 -25.71 -6.29 -9.21
CA HIS A 289 -25.90 -7.54 -8.47
C HIS A 289 -25.79 -7.40 -6.96
N GLY A 290 -25.29 -6.27 -6.44
CA GLY A 290 -25.20 -5.98 -5.00
C GLY A 290 -24.26 -6.86 -4.19
N GLN A 291 -23.45 -7.73 -4.82
CA GLN A 291 -22.54 -8.63 -4.12
C GLN A 291 -21.31 -7.89 -3.63
N ASP A 292 -20.83 -8.27 -2.43
CA ASP A 292 -19.58 -7.73 -1.90
C ASP A 292 -18.37 -8.16 -2.74
N TYR A 293 -17.36 -7.29 -2.81
CA TYR A 293 -16.12 -7.54 -3.56
C TYR A 293 -15.37 -8.79 -3.09
N SER A 294 -15.44 -9.11 -1.80
CA SER A 294 -14.83 -10.33 -1.25
C SER A 294 -15.44 -11.59 -1.83
N ILE A 295 -16.77 -11.62 -2.01
CA ILE A 295 -17.47 -12.76 -2.61
C ILE A 295 -17.02 -12.95 -4.07
N ILE A 296 -16.92 -11.86 -4.82
CA ILE A 296 -16.55 -11.90 -6.24
C ILE A 296 -15.14 -12.45 -6.41
N VAL A 297 -14.16 -11.90 -5.67
CA VAL A 297 -12.76 -12.32 -5.82
C VAL A 297 -12.52 -13.73 -5.28
N MET A 298 -13.13 -14.07 -4.13
CA MET A 298 -13.02 -15.43 -3.57
C MET A 298 -13.71 -16.46 -4.47
N GLY A 299 -14.85 -16.10 -5.07
CA GLY A 299 -15.49 -16.93 -6.09
C GLY A 299 -14.61 -17.15 -7.32
N GLY A 300 -13.88 -16.10 -7.74
CA GLY A 300 -12.87 -16.20 -8.80
C GLY A 300 -11.74 -17.18 -8.45
N ILE A 301 -11.23 -17.14 -7.22
CA ILE A 301 -10.20 -18.08 -6.74
C ILE A 301 -10.72 -19.51 -6.69
N VAL A 302 -11.92 -19.73 -6.15
CA VAL A 302 -12.55 -21.05 -6.15
C VAL A 302 -12.66 -21.60 -7.56
N LEU A 303 -13.10 -20.77 -8.52
CA LEU A 303 -13.19 -21.16 -9.91
C LEU A 303 -11.81 -21.53 -10.50
N MET A 304 -10.76 -20.72 -10.22
CA MET A 304 -9.39 -21.00 -10.70
C MET A 304 -8.85 -22.33 -10.17
N VAL A 305 -9.13 -22.67 -8.91
CA VAL A 305 -8.74 -23.98 -8.34
C VAL A 305 -9.55 -25.12 -8.96
N LEU A 306 -10.87 -24.96 -9.12
CA LEU A 306 -11.75 -26.00 -9.69
C LEU A 306 -11.40 -26.35 -11.15
N ILE A 307 -10.98 -25.36 -11.95
CA ILE A 307 -10.56 -25.61 -13.34
C ILE A 307 -9.08 -26.01 -13.46
N GLY A 308 -8.40 -26.22 -12.32
CA GLY A 308 -7.04 -26.77 -12.27
C GLY A 308 -5.93 -25.80 -12.68
N LEU A 309 -6.15 -24.48 -12.59
CA LEU A 309 -5.12 -23.47 -12.92
C LEU A 309 -3.99 -23.42 -11.89
N VAL A 310 -4.28 -23.75 -10.64
CA VAL A 310 -3.33 -23.74 -9.55
C VAL A 310 -3.66 -24.82 -8.53
N ASP A 311 -2.64 -25.47 -7.98
CA ASP A 311 -2.79 -26.36 -6.83
C ASP A 311 -2.97 -25.53 -5.56
N TRP A 312 -3.95 -25.92 -4.73
CA TRP A 312 -4.19 -25.28 -3.44
C TRP A 312 -2.95 -25.23 -2.56
N ARG A 313 -2.07 -26.24 -2.62
CA ARG A 313 -0.83 -26.27 -1.84
C ARG A 313 0.11 -25.12 -2.21
N ILE A 314 0.22 -24.82 -3.51
CA ILE A 314 1.04 -23.69 -4.01
C ILE A 314 0.42 -22.39 -3.57
N LEU A 315 -0.87 -22.25 -3.74
CA LEU A 315 -1.62 -21.05 -3.38
C LEU A 315 -1.49 -20.77 -1.88
N ASN A 316 -1.73 -21.78 -1.05
CA ASN A 316 -1.61 -21.68 0.40
C ASN A 316 -0.18 -21.34 0.86
N ALA A 317 0.83 -21.92 0.24
CA ALA A 317 2.24 -21.68 0.62
C ALA A 317 2.76 -20.30 0.22
N LYS A 318 2.27 -19.74 -0.90
CA LYS A 318 2.71 -18.42 -1.39
C LYS A 318 1.88 -17.25 -0.85
N THR A 319 0.67 -17.51 -0.35
CA THR A 319 -0.20 -16.46 0.16
C THR A 319 0.33 -15.88 1.47
N GLU A 320 0.44 -14.57 1.52
CA GLU A 320 0.88 -13.82 2.73
C GLU A 320 -0.27 -13.70 3.74
N TRP A 321 -0.70 -14.83 4.32
CA TRP A 321 -1.81 -14.91 5.28
C TRP A 321 -1.65 -13.96 6.45
N ALA A 322 -0.42 -13.86 6.99
CA ALA A 322 -0.15 -12.99 8.13
C ALA A 322 -0.39 -11.51 7.79
N VAL A 323 -0.07 -11.08 6.57
CA VAL A 323 -0.34 -9.72 6.12
C VAL A 323 -1.85 -9.53 5.93
N ALA A 324 -2.49 -10.40 5.16
CA ALA A 324 -3.91 -10.26 4.84
C ALA A 324 -4.79 -10.33 6.10
N VAL A 325 -4.59 -11.29 6.98
CA VAL A 325 -5.47 -11.50 8.14
C VAL A 325 -5.04 -10.65 9.34
N LEU A 326 -3.76 -10.71 9.72
CA LEU A 326 -3.34 -10.09 10.97
C LEU A 326 -3.09 -8.59 10.84
N VAL A 327 -2.44 -8.14 9.75
CA VAL A 327 -2.13 -6.71 9.61
C VAL A 327 -3.38 -5.92 9.24
N PHE A 328 -4.13 -6.34 8.21
CA PHE A 328 -5.36 -5.66 7.84
C PHE A 328 -6.43 -5.77 8.93
N GLY A 329 -6.68 -6.98 9.42
CA GLY A 329 -7.69 -7.20 10.46
C GLY A 329 -7.38 -6.49 11.76
N GLY A 330 -6.11 -6.50 12.19
CA GLY A 330 -5.66 -5.75 13.37
C GLY A 330 -5.80 -4.24 13.20
N GLY A 331 -5.53 -3.72 12.00
CA GLY A 331 -5.77 -2.31 11.67
C GLY A 331 -7.24 -1.91 11.80
N ILE A 332 -8.15 -2.73 11.26
CA ILE A 332 -9.61 -2.52 11.36
C ILE A 332 -10.05 -2.60 12.83
N ALA A 333 -9.58 -3.60 13.58
CA ALA A 333 -9.92 -3.74 15.00
C ALA A 333 -9.46 -2.50 15.81
N LEU A 334 -8.25 -2.00 15.57
CA LEU A 334 -7.75 -0.77 16.21
C LEU A 334 -8.60 0.44 15.86
N GLY A 335 -8.90 0.63 14.56
CA GLY A 335 -9.70 1.77 14.13
C GLY A 335 -11.12 1.75 14.68
N THR A 336 -11.77 0.58 14.70
CA THR A 336 -13.09 0.41 15.31
C THR A 336 -13.05 0.72 16.81
N ALA A 337 -12.03 0.23 17.53
CA ALA A 337 -11.85 0.51 18.94
C ALA A 337 -11.57 2.00 19.21
N MET A 338 -10.88 2.70 18.31
CA MET A 338 -10.67 4.15 18.40
C MET A 338 -12.01 4.91 18.35
N GLY A 339 -12.90 4.53 17.43
CA GLY A 339 -14.24 5.12 17.33
C GLY A 339 -15.08 4.80 18.57
N THR A 340 -15.23 3.52 18.92
CA THR A 340 -16.10 3.09 20.04
C THR A 340 -15.64 3.56 21.41
N SER A 341 -14.36 3.84 21.60
CA SER A 341 -13.81 4.40 22.84
C SER A 341 -13.99 5.91 23.00
N GLY A 342 -14.40 6.63 21.95
CA GLY A 342 -14.46 8.09 21.90
C GLY A 342 -13.11 8.77 21.72
N ALA A 343 -12.04 8.01 21.51
CA ALA A 343 -10.72 8.57 21.28
C ALA A 343 -10.60 9.27 19.92
N ALA A 344 -11.35 8.80 18.91
CA ALA A 344 -11.38 9.39 17.57
C ALA A 344 -11.96 10.81 17.59
N GLU A 345 -13.13 10.97 18.20
CA GLU A 345 -13.83 12.26 18.33
C GLU A 345 -13.01 13.24 19.17
N TYR A 346 -12.39 12.75 20.27
CA TYR A 346 -11.52 13.59 21.06
C TYR A 346 -10.32 14.12 20.26
N LEU A 347 -9.59 13.24 19.56
CA LEU A 347 -8.47 13.65 18.73
C LEU A 347 -8.92 14.58 17.59
N ALA A 348 -10.06 14.28 16.96
CA ALA A 348 -10.64 15.17 15.96
C ALA A 348 -10.92 16.57 16.56
N SER A 349 -11.50 16.65 17.76
CA SER A 349 -11.77 17.92 18.45
C SER A 349 -10.50 18.70 18.81
N VAL A 350 -9.42 18.01 19.17
CA VAL A 350 -8.10 18.61 19.45
C VAL A 350 -7.47 19.20 18.17
N PHE A 351 -7.65 18.50 17.03
CA PHE A 351 -7.10 18.98 15.76
C PHE A 351 -8.01 19.96 15.03
N PHE A 352 -9.32 19.98 15.33
CA PHE A 352 -10.31 20.82 14.66
C PHE A 352 -9.93 22.30 14.60
N PRO A 353 -9.46 22.97 15.66
CA PRO A 353 -9.11 24.40 15.63
C PRO A 353 -8.04 24.76 14.59
N PHE A 354 -7.20 23.78 14.20
CA PHE A 354 -6.20 23.98 13.16
C PHE A 354 -6.80 24.07 11.76
N PHE A 355 -8.01 23.53 11.56
CA PHE A 355 -8.68 23.42 10.25
C PHE A 355 -9.97 24.25 10.17
N GLU A 356 -10.53 24.65 11.30
CA GLU A 356 -11.79 25.39 11.38
C GLU A 356 -11.85 26.57 10.41
N GLY A 357 -12.83 26.57 9.54
CA GLY A 357 -13.08 27.59 8.52
C GLY A 357 -12.06 27.65 7.38
N LYS A 358 -11.11 26.72 7.29
CA LYS A 358 -10.09 26.70 6.21
C LYS A 358 -10.50 25.89 4.99
N GLY A 359 -11.60 25.15 5.12
CA GLY A 359 -12.21 24.38 4.04
C GLY A 359 -11.44 23.12 3.64
N TRP A 360 -12.00 22.41 2.67
CA TRP A 360 -11.55 21.09 2.26
C TRP A 360 -10.06 21.00 1.82
N LEU A 361 -9.53 22.04 1.19
CA LEU A 361 -8.16 22.03 0.68
C LEU A 361 -7.13 22.02 1.81
N ALA A 362 -7.35 22.81 2.86
CA ALA A 362 -6.47 22.83 4.03
C ALA A 362 -6.50 21.50 4.75
N LEU A 363 -7.68 20.89 4.88
CA LEU A 363 -7.85 19.56 5.46
C LEU A 363 -7.16 18.48 4.62
N LEU A 364 -7.36 18.49 3.30
CA LEU A 364 -6.69 17.60 2.36
C LEU A 364 -5.16 17.66 2.51
N ILE A 365 -4.59 18.87 2.51
CA ILE A 365 -3.14 19.06 2.62
C ILE A 365 -2.64 18.66 4.00
N GLY A 366 -3.30 19.08 5.08
CA GLY A 366 -2.88 18.79 6.45
C GLY A 366 -2.89 17.31 6.76
N VAL A 367 -4.00 16.62 6.48
CA VAL A 367 -4.13 15.18 6.65
C VAL A 367 -3.17 14.45 5.73
N GLY A 368 -3.06 14.87 4.46
CA GLY A 368 -2.16 14.25 3.49
C GLY A 368 -0.68 14.37 3.87
N VAL A 369 -0.21 15.55 4.31
CA VAL A 369 1.18 15.73 4.78
C VAL A 369 1.45 14.84 5.99
N PHE A 370 0.53 14.80 6.94
CA PHE A 370 0.65 13.92 8.11
C PHE A 370 0.69 12.45 7.69
N ALA A 371 -0.18 12.02 6.79
CA ALA A 371 -0.19 10.68 6.22
C ALA A 371 1.14 10.34 5.54
N ALA A 372 1.67 11.25 4.73
CA ALA A 372 2.95 11.06 4.04
C ALA A 372 4.14 10.95 5.02
N ILE A 373 4.12 11.68 6.14
CA ILE A 373 5.13 11.52 7.20
C ILE A 373 4.99 10.15 7.86
N MET A 374 3.79 9.79 8.29
CA MET A 374 3.55 8.55 9.01
C MET A 374 3.83 7.31 8.17
N THR A 375 3.44 7.31 6.89
CA THR A 375 3.69 6.18 5.98
C THR A 375 5.18 5.95 5.69
N ASN A 376 6.03 6.95 5.87
CA ASN A 376 7.48 6.77 5.79
C ASN A 376 8.09 6.16 7.06
N LEU A 377 7.39 6.26 8.20
CA LEU A 377 7.84 5.75 9.49
C LEU A 377 7.27 4.37 9.81
N MET A 378 6.16 4.01 9.19
CA MET A 378 5.48 2.72 9.39
C MET A 378 4.87 2.20 8.06
N ALA A 379 4.39 0.96 8.05
CA ALA A 379 3.74 0.40 6.86
C ALA A 379 2.51 1.21 6.43
N ASN A 380 2.32 1.37 5.11
CA ASN A 380 1.26 2.18 4.50
C ASN A 380 -0.15 1.86 5.03
N ILE A 381 -0.43 0.56 5.22
CA ILE A 381 -1.71 0.06 5.74
C ILE A 381 -1.90 0.50 7.20
N ALA A 382 -0.86 0.37 8.02
CA ALA A 382 -0.90 0.78 9.42
C ALA A 382 -1.09 2.30 9.55
N ALA A 383 -0.44 3.10 8.71
CA ALA A 383 -0.61 4.54 8.67
C ALA A 383 -2.06 4.93 8.30
N ALA A 384 -2.64 4.30 7.28
CA ALA A 384 -4.03 4.54 6.90
C ALA A 384 -5.01 4.15 8.02
N ALA A 385 -4.87 2.96 8.60
CA ALA A 385 -5.73 2.47 9.67
C ALA A 385 -5.65 3.33 10.95
N LEU A 386 -4.51 3.95 11.19
CA LEU A 386 -4.32 4.84 12.34
C LEU A 386 -4.97 6.21 12.14
N ILE A 387 -4.85 6.79 10.95
CA ILE A 387 -5.21 8.19 10.71
C ILE A 387 -6.69 8.33 10.31
N LEU A 388 -7.23 7.38 9.55
CA LEU A 388 -8.62 7.46 9.04
C LEU A 388 -9.67 7.64 10.13
N PRO A 389 -9.62 6.91 11.28
CA PRO A 389 -10.59 7.10 12.36
C PRO A 389 -10.59 8.51 12.97
N ILE A 390 -9.50 9.26 12.81
CA ILE A 390 -9.37 10.65 13.25
C ILE A 390 -9.79 11.62 12.13
N ALA A 391 -9.30 11.35 10.93
CA ALA A 391 -9.45 12.25 9.80
C ALA A 391 -10.89 12.31 9.25
N ILE A 392 -11.63 11.19 9.28
CA ILE A 392 -13.04 11.13 8.83
C ILE A 392 -13.94 11.96 9.75
N PRO A 393 -13.95 11.77 11.09
CA PRO A 393 -14.71 12.66 11.99
C PRO A 393 -14.31 14.13 11.87
N LEU A 394 -13.00 14.42 11.71
CA LEU A 394 -12.52 15.77 11.52
C LEU A 394 -13.10 16.44 10.25
N ALA A 395 -13.22 15.68 9.15
CA ALA A 395 -13.85 16.16 7.92
C ALA A 395 -15.34 16.46 8.14
N ILE A 396 -16.06 15.59 8.85
CA ILE A 396 -17.47 15.77 9.18
C ILE A 396 -17.67 17.04 10.05
N MET A 397 -16.80 17.26 11.05
CA MET A 397 -16.86 18.45 11.90
C MET A 397 -16.61 19.75 11.11
N GLU A 398 -15.73 19.73 10.11
CA GLU A 398 -15.47 20.87 9.21
C GLU A 398 -16.55 21.05 8.13
N GLY A 399 -17.52 20.14 8.04
CA GLY A 399 -18.56 20.15 6.99
C GLY A 399 -18.02 19.78 5.60
N VAL A 400 -16.90 19.06 5.55
CA VAL A 400 -16.26 18.56 4.32
C VAL A 400 -16.71 17.13 4.06
N ASP A 401 -16.94 16.78 2.78
CA ASP A 401 -17.24 15.40 2.42
C ASP A 401 -16.10 14.45 2.87
N PRO A 402 -16.40 13.49 3.75
CA PRO A 402 -15.37 12.58 4.28
C PRO A 402 -14.73 11.70 3.20
N THR A 403 -15.36 11.56 2.03
CA THR A 403 -14.81 10.88 0.86
C THR A 403 -13.47 11.48 0.44
N ILE A 404 -13.36 12.82 0.51
CA ILE A 404 -12.12 13.55 0.14
C ILE A 404 -10.94 13.08 1.01
N VAL A 405 -11.18 12.96 2.30
CA VAL A 405 -10.14 12.58 3.27
C VAL A 405 -9.80 11.09 3.13
N ALA A 406 -10.79 10.24 2.96
CA ALA A 406 -10.58 8.80 2.74
C ALA A 406 -9.77 8.53 1.46
N MET A 407 -10.14 9.20 0.36
CA MET A 407 -9.39 9.15 -0.89
C MET A 407 -7.97 9.67 -0.72
N ALA A 408 -7.82 10.85 -0.08
CA ALA A 408 -6.52 11.42 0.20
C ALA A 408 -5.62 10.43 0.96
N MET A 409 -6.11 9.80 2.02
CA MET A 409 -5.35 8.84 2.81
C MET A 409 -4.81 7.67 1.99
N GLY A 410 -5.67 7.01 1.23
CA GLY A 410 -5.26 5.90 0.36
C GLY A 410 -4.21 6.33 -0.68
N MET A 411 -4.36 7.52 -1.24
CA MET A 411 -3.46 8.03 -2.28
C MET A 411 -2.13 8.55 -1.71
N TRP A 412 -2.15 9.36 -0.64
CA TRP A 412 -0.95 9.98 -0.07
C TRP A 412 -0.03 8.97 0.63
N THR A 413 -0.57 7.93 1.24
CA THR A 413 0.23 6.83 1.80
C THR A 413 0.97 6.00 0.73
N SER A 414 0.72 6.25 -0.56
CA SER A 414 1.50 5.67 -1.66
C SER A 414 2.92 6.25 -1.77
N PHE A 415 3.20 7.40 -1.16
CA PHE A 415 4.48 8.09 -1.29
C PHE A 415 5.46 7.83 -0.13
N ALA A 416 5.57 6.57 0.30
CA ALA A 416 6.55 6.12 1.29
C ALA A 416 7.95 5.97 0.66
N TYR A 417 8.60 7.10 0.36
CA TYR A 417 9.82 7.14 -0.45
C TYR A 417 11.09 7.50 0.32
N LEU A 418 10.98 7.85 1.61
CA LEU A 418 12.14 8.31 2.39
C LEU A 418 12.94 7.17 3.00
N LEU A 419 12.27 6.09 3.42
CA LEU A 419 12.89 4.93 4.06
C LEU A 419 12.65 3.67 3.26
N VAL A 420 13.61 2.76 3.30
CA VAL A 420 13.50 1.46 2.62
C VAL A 420 12.30 0.67 3.17
N ILE A 421 12.10 0.69 4.49
CA ILE A 421 11.05 -0.06 5.18
C ILE A 421 9.65 0.52 4.98
N GLY A 422 9.53 1.77 4.53
CA GLY A 422 8.24 2.46 4.40
C GLY A 422 7.29 1.81 3.38
N CYS A 423 7.84 1.12 2.38
CA CYS A 423 7.03 0.47 1.35
C CYS A 423 7.66 -0.86 0.91
N PRO A 424 6.89 -1.96 0.82
CA PRO A 424 7.42 -3.27 0.43
C PRO A 424 8.13 -3.29 -0.94
N PRO A 425 7.68 -2.61 -2.00
CA PRO A 425 8.44 -2.49 -3.23
C PRO A 425 9.86 -1.96 -3.06
N ASN A 426 10.07 -1.01 -2.13
CA ASN A 426 11.40 -0.47 -1.82
C ASN A 426 12.30 -1.55 -1.21
N VAL A 427 11.76 -2.37 -0.29
CA VAL A 427 12.49 -3.46 0.38
C VAL A 427 12.93 -4.49 -0.66
N VAL A 428 12.03 -4.90 -1.54
CA VAL A 428 12.33 -5.85 -2.63
C VAL A 428 13.46 -5.32 -3.49
N SER A 429 13.38 -4.08 -3.94
CA SER A 429 14.42 -3.49 -4.78
C SER A 429 15.76 -3.31 -4.05
N TYR A 430 15.72 -2.93 -2.76
CA TYR A 430 16.91 -2.74 -1.94
C TYR A 430 17.70 -4.04 -1.71
N SER A 431 17.03 -5.19 -1.62
CA SER A 431 17.65 -6.49 -1.39
C SER A 431 18.68 -6.89 -2.46
N PHE A 432 18.59 -6.31 -3.66
CA PHE A 432 19.55 -6.54 -4.73
C PHE A 432 20.84 -5.70 -4.62
N GLY A 433 20.95 -4.77 -3.67
CA GLY A 433 22.16 -4.05 -3.31
C GLY A 433 22.63 -2.96 -4.29
N TYR A 434 21.87 -2.62 -5.32
CA TYR A 434 22.28 -1.64 -6.33
C TYR A 434 22.32 -0.19 -5.83
N PHE A 435 21.72 0.11 -4.70
CA PHE A 435 21.70 1.45 -4.11
C PHE A 435 21.81 1.41 -2.58
N LYS A 436 22.23 2.53 -1.99
CA LYS A 436 22.27 2.75 -0.55
C LYS A 436 20.98 3.40 -0.06
N SER A 437 20.58 3.17 1.20
CA SER A 437 19.41 3.81 1.80
C SER A 437 19.44 5.34 1.64
N SER A 438 20.61 5.97 1.82
CA SER A 438 20.76 7.42 1.62
C SER A 438 20.45 7.91 0.20
N GLN A 439 20.64 7.07 -0.83
CA GLN A 439 20.29 7.40 -2.20
C GLN A 439 18.76 7.35 -2.41
N LEU A 440 18.09 6.36 -1.80
CA LEU A 440 16.63 6.28 -1.78
C LEU A 440 16.04 7.50 -1.08
N THR A 441 16.53 7.86 0.11
CA THR A 441 16.07 9.06 0.83
C THR A 441 16.25 10.35 -0.01
N LYS A 442 17.40 10.52 -0.68
CA LYS A 442 17.63 11.68 -1.57
C LYS A 442 16.62 11.72 -2.73
N ALA A 443 16.33 10.60 -3.34
CA ALA A 443 15.31 10.52 -4.39
C ALA A 443 13.91 10.79 -3.83
N GLY A 444 13.59 10.23 -2.68
CA GLY A 444 12.33 10.40 -1.99
C GLY A 444 12.04 11.83 -1.58
N LEU A 445 13.05 12.59 -1.12
CA LEU A 445 12.91 14.01 -0.78
C LEU A 445 12.47 14.88 -1.97
N VAL A 446 12.70 14.43 -3.20
CA VAL A 446 12.24 15.12 -4.42
C VAL A 446 10.96 14.47 -4.96
N ALA A 447 10.90 13.14 -5.02
CA ALA A 447 9.78 12.42 -5.62
C ALA A 447 8.50 12.52 -4.79
N MET A 448 8.60 12.52 -3.45
CA MET A 448 7.44 12.63 -2.56
C MET A 448 6.70 13.98 -2.72
N PRO A 449 7.34 15.15 -2.60
CA PRO A 449 6.66 16.42 -2.86
C PRO A 449 6.09 16.54 -4.27
N VAL A 450 6.76 15.97 -5.28
CA VAL A 450 6.26 15.94 -6.67
C VAL A 450 4.97 15.12 -6.75
N GLY A 451 4.93 13.92 -6.15
CA GLY A 451 3.73 13.11 -6.09
C GLY A 451 2.59 13.81 -5.34
N MET A 452 2.90 14.42 -4.19
CA MET A 452 1.93 15.22 -3.41
C MET A 452 1.36 16.39 -4.24
N ALA A 453 2.20 17.11 -4.96
CA ALA A 453 1.75 18.19 -5.84
C ALA A 453 0.81 17.70 -6.95
N VAL A 454 1.08 16.52 -7.53
CA VAL A 454 0.17 15.91 -8.52
C VAL A 454 -1.20 15.61 -7.91
N LEU A 455 -1.27 15.11 -6.68
CA LEU A 455 -2.55 14.86 -6.01
C LEU A 455 -3.32 16.14 -5.72
N ILE A 456 -2.64 17.19 -5.25
CA ILE A 456 -3.25 18.51 -5.03
C ILE A 456 -3.79 19.07 -6.35
N LEU A 457 -3.00 18.99 -7.42
CA LEU A 457 -3.45 19.42 -8.76
C LEU A 457 -4.66 18.61 -9.26
N CYS A 458 -4.65 17.31 -9.03
CA CYS A 458 -5.79 16.45 -9.37
C CYS A 458 -7.04 16.85 -8.58
N ALA A 459 -6.91 17.12 -7.28
CA ALA A 459 -8.02 17.58 -6.45
C ALA A 459 -8.55 18.96 -6.91
N LEU A 460 -7.67 19.89 -7.22
CA LEU A 460 -8.04 21.23 -7.67
C LEU A 460 -8.64 21.28 -9.09
N THR A 461 -8.38 20.27 -9.91
CA THR A 461 -8.84 20.23 -11.31
C THR A 461 -9.89 19.12 -11.52
N TRP A 462 -9.46 17.87 -11.46
CA TRP A 462 -10.28 16.72 -11.79
C TRP A 462 -11.43 16.52 -10.79
N TRP A 463 -11.15 16.53 -9.48
CA TRP A 463 -12.20 16.36 -8.47
C TRP A 463 -13.24 17.49 -8.50
N LYS A 464 -12.79 18.69 -8.86
CA LYS A 464 -13.70 19.82 -9.07
C LYS A 464 -14.58 19.65 -10.31
N ILE A 465 -14.02 19.11 -11.41
CA ILE A 465 -14.78 18.84 -12.65
C ILE A 465 -15.86 17.78 -12.42
N ILE A 466 -15.56 16.74 -11.64
CA ILE A 466 -16.50 15.64 -11.37
C ILE A 466 -17.43 15.92 -10.18
N GLY A 467 -17.30 17.08 -9.53
CA GLY A 467 -18.18 17.51 -8.42
C GLY A 467 -17.94 16.78 -7.10
N LEU A 468 -16.72 16.29 -6.85
CA LEU A 468 -16.34 15.71 -5.55
C LEU A 468 -15.99 16.81 -4.54
N VAL A 469 -15.51 17.98 -5.02
CA VAL A 469 -15.12 19.17 -4.23
C VAL A 469 -15.69 20.46 -4.83
#